data_656d68dabcddfe9cf83c6216212e5cb9
#
_entry.id   656d68dabcddfe9cf83c6216212e5cb9
#
_cell.length_a   1.000
_cell.length_b   1.000
_cell.length_c   1.000
_cell.angle_alpha   90.00
_cell.angle_beta   90.00
_cell.angle_gamma   90.00
#
_symmetry.space_group_name_H-M   'P 1'
#
loop_
_entity.id
_entity.type
_entity.pdbx_description
1 polymer ?
#
loop_
_entity_poly.entity_id
_entity_poly.type
_entity_poly.pdbx_seq_one_letter_code
_entity_poly.pdbx_strand_id
1 'polypeptide(L)'
;MSFGEVPEEEMMLLRTAAEKYLQRKRDVRPDKKKYDLAILVDPNDPNPPSDDKALQKFIKAGDQLGFYVELITKDDFDELIQYDALFIRETTFVNHHTFRFAKKAQSLGMVVIDDPESILKCTNKIYLNELLRSNKILTPLSYVISKDNYKNLPKKLAYPFILKQPDGAFSKGVFKIKDDEEFKQACSTMFQKSELLIAQEFLPTAFHWRVGILDGKPLFVCKYFMASEHWQIVNWSSEKQQQEGAVECVAFYQAPSELISTALEATALIGQGLYGVDMKEVDGKFYVIEINDNPNIDAGIEDKIMKDKLYTVIMEVFLNKIKADK
;
A
#
# COMPACT_ATOMS: atom_id res chain seq x y z
N MET A 1 32.60 12.05 -26.05
CA MET A 1 32.62 10.88 -26.95
C MET A 1 31.91 11.27 -28.25
N SER A 2 32.61 11.18 -29.39
CA SER A 2 31.95 11.38 -30.68
C SER A 2 31.28 10.05 -31.10
N PHE A 3 30.27 10.12 -31.97
CA PHE A 3 29.51 8.93 -32.43
C PHE A 3 30.42 7.84 -33.09
N GLY A 4 31.63 8.19 -33.49
CA GLY A 4 32.61 7.28 -34.09
C GLY A 4 33.50 6.53 -33.09
N GLU A 5 33.35 6.79 -31.79
CA GLU A 5 34.18 6.18 -30.74
C GLU A 5 33.40 5.09 -29.93
N VAL A 6 32.17 4.80 -30.34
CA VAL A 6 31.31 3.79 -29.67
C VAL A 6 31.57 2.40 -30.26
N PRO A 7 31.88 1.37 -29.46
CA PRO A 7 32.05 0.00 -29.94
C PRO A 7 30.81 -0.50 -30.68
N GLU A 8 31.00 -1.38 -31.66
CA GLU A 8 29.93 -1.83 -32.56
C GLU A 8 28.77 -2.55 -31.80
N GLU A 9 29.10 -3.24 -30.71
CA GLU A 9 28.09 -3.90 -29.81
C GLU A 9 27.24 -2.88 -29.06
N GLU A 10 27.83 -1.79 -28.61
CA GLU A 10 27.11 -0.69 -27.97
C GLU A 10 26.32 0.16 -28.97
N MET A 11 26.78 0.23 -30.22
CA MET A 11 26.07 0.91 -31.30
C MET A 11 24.76 0.20 -31.66
N MET A 12 24.70 -1.14 -31.55
CA MET A 12 23.48 -1.91 -31.78
C MET A 12 22.46 -1.71 -30.67
N LEU A 13 22.92 -1.63 -29.41
CA LEU A 13 22.11 -1.26 -28.25
C LEU A 13 21.56 0.18 -28.38
N LEU A 14 22.40 1.13 -28.77
CA LEU A 14 22.01 2.52 -29.02
C LEU A 14 20.99 2.65 -30.16
N ARG A 15 21.16 1.89 -31.25
CA ARG A 15 20.17 1.86 -32.35
C ARG A 15 18.84 1.30 -31.89
N THR A 16 18.85 0.18 -31.19
CA THR A 16 17.63 -0.46 -30.67
C THR A 16 16.91 0.46 -29.68
N ALA A 17 17.65 1.14 -28.79
CA ALA A 17 17.11 2.12 -27.87
C ALA A 17 16.55 3.36 -28.60
N ALA A 18 17.28 3.86 -29.63
CA ALA A 18 16.83 4.98 -30.45
C ALA A 18 15.60 4.63 -31.30
N GLU A 19 15.55 3.43 -31.86
CA GLU A 19 14.39 2.94 -32.60
C GLU A 19 13.16 2.80 -31.69
N LYS A 20 13.34 2.23 -30.49
CA LYS A 20 12.31 2.14 -29.47
C LYS A 20 11.82 3.53 -29.03
N TYR A 21 12.73 4.47 -28.86
CA TYR A 21 12.44 5.86 -28.55
C TYR A 21 11.69 6.60 -29.67
N LEU A 22 12.08 6.38 -30.94
CA LEU A 22 11.46 7.00 -32.11
C LEU A 22 10.13 6.34 -32.51
N GLN A 23 9.94 5.05 -32.21
CA GLN A 23 8.69 4.31 -32.48
C GLN A 23 7.58 4.66 -31.46
N ARG A 24 7.94 5.24 -30.31
CA ARG A 24 6.93 5.81 -29.42
C ARG A 24 6.31 6.99 -30.16
N LYS A 25 5.04 6.84 -30.53
CA LYS A 25 4.22 7.99 -30.89
C LYS A 25 4.18 8.90 -29.65
N ARG A 26 5.08 9.87 -29.59
CA ARG A 26 4.84 11.03 -28.74
C ARG A 26 3.61 11.68 -29.31
N ASP A 27 2.48 11.43 -28.69
CA ASP A 27 1.33 12.28 -28.90
C ASP A 27 1.83 13.72 -28.68
N VAL A 28 1.66 14.54 -29.71
CA VAL A 28 2.04 15.98 -29.64
C VAL A 28 1.37 16.51 -28.40
N ARG A 29 2.20 16.86 -27.36
CA ARG A 29 1.67 17.37 -26.09
C ARG A 29 0.68 18.50 -26.42
N PRO A 30 -0.56 18.43 -25.97
CA PRO A 30 -1.43 19.58 -26.09
C PRO A 30 -0.76 20.75 -25.36
N ASP A 31 -0.64 21.92 -25.97
CA ASP A 31 0.07 23.13 -25.48
C ASP A 31 -0.28 23.59 -24.04
N LYS A 32 -1.21 22.90 -23.38
CA LYS A 32 -1.72 23.22 -22.03
C LYS A 32 -1.20 22.31 -20.91
N LYS A 33 -0.54 21.19 -21.20
CA LYS A 33 -0.07 20.25 -20.17
C LYS A 33 1.33 20.62 -19.74
N LYS A 34 1.52 20.84 -18.43
CA LYS A 34 2.74 21.41 -17.88
C LYS A 34 3.63 20.38 -17.19
N TYR A 35 3.05 19.30 -16.69
CA TYR A 35 3.73 18.28 -15.89
C TYR A 35 3.43 16.89 -16.41
N ASP A 36 4.39 15.97 -16.26
CA ASP A 36 4.26 14.56 -16.63
C ASP A 36 4.18 13.71 -15.36
N LEU A 37 3.14 12.87 -15.26
CA LEU A 37 2.94 11.97 -14.12
C LEU A 37 2.83 10.52 -14.60
N ALA A 38 3.71 9.66 -14.09
CA ALA A 38 3.64 8.23 -14.32
C ALA A 38 2.80 7.55 -13.24
N ILE A 39 1.91 6.63 -13.63
CA ILE A 39 1.24 5.71 -12.72
C ILE A 39 1.80 4.31 -12.99
N LEU A 40 2.53 3.75 -12.02
CA LEU A 40 3.10 2.41 -12.12
C LEU A 40 2.03 1.36 -11.80
N VAL A 41 1.81 0.43 -12.74
CA VAL A 41 0.81 -0.64 -12.63
C VAL A 41 1.37 -1.98 -13.12
N ASP A 42 0.85 -3.08 -12.57
CA ASP A 42 1.01 -4.42 -13.15
C ASP A 42 -0.32 -4.86 -13.78
N PRO A 43 -0.41 -4.91 -15.15
CA PRO A 43 -1.62 -5.34 -15.83
C PRO A 43 -2.00 -6.82 -15.57
N ASN A 44 -1.09 -7.60 -14.98
CA ASN A 44 -1.29 -9.02 -14.68
C ASN A 44 -1.58 -9.29 -13.18
N ASP A 45 -1.61 -8.25 -12.34
CA ASP A 45 -1.96 -8.42 -10.93
C ASP A 45 -3.46 -8.76 -10.82
N PRO A 46 -3.82 -9.92 -10.27
CA PRO A 46 -5.23 -10.28 -10.08
C PRO A 46 -5.93 -9.45 -8.98
N ASN A 47 -5.17 -8.77 -8.13
CA ASN A 47 -5.66 -7.97 -7.02
C ASN A 47 -4.91 -6.64 -6.92
N PRO A 48 -4.98 -5.79 -7.96
CA PRO A 48 -4.25 -4.53 -7.97
C PRO A 48 -4.81 -3.57 -6.90
N PRO A 49 -4.02 -2.62 -6.40
CA PRO A 49 -4.49 -1.60 -5.46
C PRO A 49 -5.53 -0.65 -6.04
N SER A 50 -5.71 -0.64 -7.36
CA SER A 50 -6.78 0.11 -8.04
C SER A 50 -7.29 -0.66 -9.25
N ASP A 51 -8.61 -0.75 -9.36
CA ASP A 51 -9.27 -1.29 -10.56
C ASP A 51 -9.09 -0.35 -11.78
N ASP A 52 -9.34 -0.88 -12.99
CA ASP A 52 -9.20 -0.12 -14.24
C ASP A 52 -10.03 1.16 -14.25
N LYS A 53 -11.23 1.15 -13.64
CA LYS A 53 -12.09 2.32 -13.58
C LYS A 53 -11.50 3.40 -12.68
N ALA A 54 -10.88 3.03 -11.57
CA ALA A 54 -10.17 3.96 -10.70
C ALA A 54 -8.96 4.55 -11.42
N LEU A 55 -8.18 3.73 -12.15
CA LEU A 55 -7.06 4.20 -12.96
C LEU A 55 -7.51 5.24 -14.00
N GLN A 56 -8.61 4.99 -14.72
CA GLN A 56 -9.18 5.95 -15.67
C GLN A 56 -9.64 7.26 -14.99
N LYS A 57 -10.16 7.18 -13.77
CA LYS A 57 -10.54 8.37 -13.00
C LYS A 57 -9.31 9.16 -12.53
N PHE A 58 -8.19 8.51 -12.16
CA PHE A 58 -6.92 9.18 -11.88
C PHE A 58 -6.39 9.91 -13.11
N ILE A 59 -6.38 9.25 -14.27
CA ILE A 59 -5.95 9.86 -15.54
C ILE A 59 -6.78 11.10 -15.82
N LYS A 60 -8.12 11.00 -15.76
CA LYS A 60 -9.03 12.11 -16.00
C LYS A 60 -8.81 13.27 -15.03
N ALA A 61 -8.63 12.97 -13.73
CA ALA A 61 -8.38 13.99 -12.71
C ALA A 61 -7.03 14.71 -12.94
N GLY A 62 -5.99 13.97 -13.28
CA GLY A 62 -4.69 14.52 -13.62
C GLY A 62 -4.75 15.40 -14.87
N ASP A 63 -5.45 14.95 -15.91
CA ASP A 63 -5.66 15.71 -17.14
C ASP A 63 -6.30 17.07 -16.88
N GLN A 64 -7.34 17.11 -16.04
CA GLN A 64 -8.02 18.33 -15.64
C GLN A 64 -7.13 19.32 -14.87
N LEU A 65 -6.13 18.83 -14.16
CA LEU A 65 -5.14 19.61 -13.41
C LEU A 65 -3.91 20.01 -14.24
N GLY A 66 -3.86 19.61 -15.51
CA GLY A 66 -2.78 19.97 -16.43
C GLY A 66 -1.60 19.00 -16.42
N PHE A 67 -1.80 17.76 -15.93
CA PHE A 67 -0.85 16.67 -16.09
C PHE A 67 -1.03 15.97 -17.45
N TYR A 68 0.05 15.50 -18.01
CA TYR A 68 0.05 14.35 -18.90
C TYR A 68 0.24 13.09 -18.04
N VAL A 69 -0.78 12.25 -17.98
CA VAL A 69 -0.76 11.06 -17.12
C VAL A 69 -0.58 9.81 -18.00
N GLU A 70 0.42 9.01 -17.68
CA GLU A 70 0.74 7.78 -18.40
C GLU A 70 0.77 6.59 -17.45
N LEU A 71 0.17 5.46 -17.86
CA LEU A 71 0.34 4.18 -17.18
C LEU A 71 1.64 3.56 -17.65
N ILE A 72 2.52 3.25 -16.71
CA ILE A 72 3.79 2.60 -16.94
C ILE A 72 3.87 1.26 -16.22
N THR A 73 4.76 0.38 -16.66
CA THR A 73 5.01 -0.93 -16.09
C THR A 73 6.45 -1.04 -15.60
N LYS A 74 6.79 -2.16 -15.00
CA LYS A 74 8.16 -2.46 -14.56
C LYS A 74 9.21 -2.37 -15.68
N ASP A 75 8.80 -2.51 -16.94
CA ASP A 75 9.70 -2.47 -18.09
C ASP A 75 10.10 -1.04 -18.46
N ASP A 76 9.40 -0.03 -17.93
CA ASP A 76 9.62 1.40 -18.21
C ASP A 76 10.57 2.05 -17.17
N PHE A 77 11.33 1.25 -16.41
CA PHE A 77 12.19 1.74 -15.32
C PHE A 77 13.20 2.82 -15.78
N ASP A 78 13.81 2.64 -16.95
CA ASP A 78 14.83 3.57 -17.44
C ASP A 78 14.25 4.89 -17.93
N GLU A 79 12.97 4.91 -18.26
CA GLU A 79 12.25 6.07 -18.76
C GLU A 79 11.69 6.98 -17.67
N LEU A 80 11.83 6.56 -16.41
CA LEU A 80 11.29 7.29 -15.25
C LEU A 80 11.79 8.74 -15.17
N ILE A 81 13.00 9.02 -15.67
CA ILE A 81 13.59 10.38 -15.73
C ILE A 81 12.74 11.38 -16.55
N GLN A 82 11.81 10.92 -17.37
CA GLN A 82 10.97 11.77 -18.22
C GLN A 82 9.78 12.38 -17.48
N TYR A 83 9.52 11.97 -16.24
CA TYR A 83 8.34 12.37 -15.47
C TYR A 83 8.71 13.32 -14.33
N ASP A 84 7.76 14.20 -13.97
CA ASP A 84 7.88 15.07 -12.79
C ASP A 84 7.40 14.36 -11.50
N ALA A 85 6.54 13.34 -11.63
CA ALA A 85 6.00 12.59 -10.51
C ALA A 85 5.75 11.12 -10.83
N LEU A 86 5.78 10.29 -9.78
CA LEU A 86 5.45 8.86 -9.83
C LEU A 86 4.35 8.54 -8.81
N PHE A 87 3.27 7.91 -9.26
CA PHE A 87 2.25 7.32 -8.43
C PHE A 87 2.29 5.79 -8.55
N ILE A 88 2.58 5.09 -7.45
CA ILE A 88 2.66 3.63 -7.44
C ILE A 88 1.26 3.08 -7.15
N ARG A 89 0.71 2.31 -8.11
CA ARG A 89 -0.56 1.58 -7.98
C ARG A 89 -0.37 0.10 -8.27
N GLU A 90 0.68 -0.45 -7.66
CA GLU A 90 1.10 -1.83 -7.69
C GLU A 90 1.57 -2.23 -6.30
N THR A 91 1.31 -3.47 -5.88
CA THR A 91 1.66 -3.93 -4.53
C THR A 91 3.14 -3.70 -4.21
N THR A 92 3.40 -3.04 -3.09
CA THR A 92 4.73 -2.62 -2.66
C THR A 92 5.39 -3.64 -1.73
N PHE A 93 6.67 -3.92 -1.99
CA PHE A 93 7.55 -4.69 -1.10
C PHE A 93 8.99 -4.22 -1.26
N VAL A 94 9.80 -4.33 -0.19
CA VAL A 94 11.20 -3.92 -0.20
C VAL A 94 12.03 -4.70 -1.23
N ASN A 95 11.77 -5.99 -1.42
CA ASN A 95 12.45 -6.85 -2.38
C ASN A 95 11.75 -6.88 -3.77
N HIS A 96 11.04 -5.82 -4.12
CA HIS A 96 10.27 -5.73 -5.35
C HIS A 96 10.74 -4.57 -6.24
N HIS A 97 10.36 -4.59 -7.52
CA HIS A 97 10.70 -3.49 -8.43
C HIS A 97 10.03 -2.18 -8.01
N THR A 98 8.86 -2.20 -7.39
CA THR A 98 8.17 -1.00 -6.87
C THR A 98 9.06 -0.18 -5.93
N PHE A 99 9.79 -0.83 -5.02
CA PHE A 99 10.74 -0.14 -4.15
C PHE A 99 11.91 0.49 -4.94
N ARG A 100 12.40 -0.19 -5.99
CA ARG A 100 13.45 0.37 -6.86
C ARG A 100 12.95 1.57 -7.63
N PHE A 101 11.70 1.54 -8.12
CA PHE A 101 11.05 2.70 -8.74
C PHE A 101 10.93 3.87 -7.77
N ALA A 102 10.44 3.63 -6.55
CA ALA A 102 10.35 4.66 -5.51
C ALA A 102 11.73 5.28 -5.20
N LYS A 103 12.77 4.45 -5.04
CA LYS A 103 14.15 4.93 -4.80
C LYS A 103 14.70 5.73 -5.96
N LYS A 104 14.49 5.30 -7.21
CA LYS A 104 14.93 6.02 -8.38
C LYS A 104 14.20 7.36 -8.51
N ALA A 105 12.88 7.38 -8.34
CA ALA A 105 12.08 8.60 -8.35
C ALA A 105 12.60 9.60 -7.30
N GLN A 106 12.80 9.16 -6.06
CA GLN A 106 13.37 9.99 -4.99
C GLN A 106 14.76 10.53 -5.37
N SER A 107 15.64 9.70 -5.94
CA SER A 107 16.99 10.13 -6.34
C SER A 107 17.01 11.14 -7.48
N LEU A 108 15.96 11.15 -8.29
CA LEU A 108 15.74 12.11 -9.39
C LEU A 108 15.06 13.40 -8.91
N GLY A 109 14.71 13.52 -7.62
CA GLY A 109 13.98 14.66 -7.09
C GLY A 109 12.51 14.70 -7.54
N MET A 110 11.94 13.57 -7.94
CA MET A 110 10.54 13.47 -8.34
C MET A 110 9.64 13.39 -7.11
N VAL A 111 8.44 13.94 -7.21
CA VAL A 111 7.38 13.66 -6.25
C VAL A 111 6.93 12.21 -6.42
N VAL A 112 7.06 11.40 -5.36
CA VAL A 112 6.65 10.00 -5.39
C VAL A 112 5.68 9.66 -4.25
N ILE A 113 4.62 8.95 -4.57
CA ILE A 113 3.70 8.28 -3.66
C ILE A 113 3.57 6.83 -4.19
N ASP A 114 4.01 5.81 -3.45
CA ASP A 114 4.56 5.89 -2.09
C ASP A 114 6.09 6.08 -2.11
N ASP A 115 6.57 6.83 -1.16
CA ASP A 115 8.01 7.05 -1.02
C ASP A 115 8.71 5.84 -0.37
N PRO A 116 10.04 5.67 -0.56
CA PRO A 116 10.77 4.50 -0.07
C PRO A 116 10.72 4.32 1.44
N GLU A 117 10.66 5.40 2.23
CA GLU A 117 10.60 5.31 3.69
C GLU A 117 9.23 4.80 4.15
N SER A 118 8.16 5.26 3.50
CA SER A 118 6.81 4.77 3.75
C SER A 118 6.71 3.27 3.46
N ILE A 119 7.25 2.81 2.31
CA ILE A 119 7.30 1.39 1.97
C ILE A 119 8.06 0.59 3.04
N LEU A 120 9.25 1.05 3.45
CA LEU A 120 10.04 0.37 4.49
C LEU A 120 9.32 0.27 5.83
N LYS A 121 8.67 1.35 6.26
CA LYS A 121 8.00 1.40 7.56
C LYS A 121 6.72 0.57 7.58
N CYS A 122 5.94 0.59 6.51
CA CYS A 122 4.64 -0.08 6.44
C CYS A 122 4.77 -1.58 6.16
N THR A 123 5.69 -2.00 5.29
CA THR A 123 5.84 -3.42 4.93
C THR A 123 6.47 -4.27 6.04
N ASN A 124 7.22 -3.67 6.97
CA ASN A 124 7.81 -4.38 8.12
C ASN A 124 6.91 -4.30 9.35
N LYS A 125 6.06 -5.29 9.55
CA LYS A 125 5.08 -5.34 10.65
C LYS A 125 5.69 -5.34 12.05
N ILE A 126 6.92 -5.84 12.21
CA ILE A 126 7.63 -5.78 13.52
C ILE A 126 8.00 -4.34 13.81
N TYR A 127 8.67 -3.69 12.86
CA TYR A 127 9.08 -2.30 12.99
C TYR A 127 7.88 -1.38 13.22
N LEU A 128 6.84 -1.52 12.39
CA LEU A 128 5.61 -0.72 12.51
C LEU A 128 4.97 -0.87 13.89
N ASN A 129 4.84 -2.09 14.39
CA ASN A 129 4.25 -2.33 15.72
C ASN A 129 5.08 -1.68 16.84
N GLU A 130 6.41 -1.79 16.79
CA GLU A 130 7.28 -1.15 17.76
C GLU A 130 7.24 0.37 17.68
N LEU A 131 7.22 0.94 16.47
CA LEU A 131 7.08 2.38 16.24
C LEU A 131 5.80 2.93 16.86
N LEU A 132 4.65 2.27 16.60
CA LEU A 132 3.36 2.66 17.13
C LEU A 132 3.33 2.58 18.67
N ARG A 133 3.78 1.47 19.25
CA ARG A 133 3.81 1.26 20.69
C ARG A 133 4.73 2.25 21.42
N SER A 134 5.90 2.53 20.88
CA SER A 134 6.84 3.50 21.44
C SER A 134 6.26 4.90 21.48
N ASN A 135 5.34 5.21 20.58
CA ASN A 135 4.60 6.47 20.54
C ASN A 135 3.22 6.40 21.23
N LYS A 136 2.96 5.34 22.03
CA LYS A 136 1.73 5.15 22.83
C LYS A 136 0.44 5.01 21.99
N ILE A 137 0.55 4.67 20.71
CA ILE A 137 -0.60 4.34 19.88
C ILE A 137 -1.03 2.92 20.22
N LEU A 138 -2.32 2.72 20.43
CA LEU A 138 -2.85 1.40 20.79
C LEU A 138 -2.73 0.43 19.61
N THR A 139 -2.10 -0.70 19.89
CA THR A 139 -2.02 -1.87 19.00
C THR A 139 -2.39 -3.12 19.79
N PRO A 140 -2.86 -4.19 19.17
CA PRO A 140 -3.06 -5.46 19.87
C PRO A 140 -1.75 -5.94 20.48
N LEU A 141 -1.84 -6.58 21.68
CA LEU A 141 -0.67 -7.14 22.33
C LEU A 141 0.04 -8.11 21.39
N SER A 142 1.32 -7.86 21.13
CA SER A 142 2.09 -8.60 20.14
C SER A 142 3.46 -9.01 20.68
N TYR A 143 3.90 -10.20 20.27
CA TYR A 143 5.21 -10.77 20.61
C TYR A 143 5.91 -11.20 19.33
N VAL A 144 7.19 -10.87 19.23
CA VAL A 144 8.08 -11.42 18.21
C VAL A 144 8.61 -12.74 18.72
N ILE A 145 8.45 -13.80 17.95
CA ILE A 145 8.91 -15.15 18.29
C ILE A 145 9.86 -15.70 17.23
N SER A 146 10.81 -16.52 17.69
CA SER A 146 11.78 -17.26 16.89
C SER A 146 11.74 -18.74 17.26
N LYS A 147 12.50 -19.57 16.54
CA LYS A 147 12.66 -20.99 16.86
C LYS A 147 13.12 -21.23 18.31
N ASP A 148 13.88 -20.28 18.89
CA ASP A 148 14.47 -20.43 20.22
C ASP A 148 13.50 -20.09 21.34
N ASN A 149 12.54 -19.19 21.11
CA ASN A 149 11.70 -18.64 22.17
C ASN A 149 10.20 -18.95 22.08
N TYR A 150 9.70 -19.46 20.95
CA TYR A 150 8.26 -19.63 20.69
C TYR A 150 7.54 -20.51 21.73
N LYS A 151 8.22 -21.50 22.29
CA LYS A 151 7.65 -22.43 23.30
C LYS A 151 7.18 -21.75 24.59
N ASN A 152 7.66 -20.53 24.84
CA ASN A 152 7.27 -19.75 26.02
C ASN A 152 6.06 -18.84 25.77
N LEU A 153 5.59 -18.72 24.53
CA LEU A 153 4.49 -17.82 24.15
C LEU A 153 3.15 -18.15 24.83
N PRO A 154 2.71 -19.45 24.94
CA PRO A 154 1.41 -19.78 25.54
C PRO A 154 1.25 -19.30 26.97
N LYS A 155 2.34 -19.00 27.68
CA LYS A 155 2.31 -18.42 29.03
C LYS A 155 2.08 -16.91 29.04
N LYS A 156 2.17 -16.24 27.88
CA LYS A 156 2.13 -14.78 27.73
C LYS A 156 0.91 -14.28 26.95
N LEU A 157 0.37 -15.13 26.09
CA LEU A 157 -0.73 -14.76 25.18
C LEU A 157 -1.80 -15.86 25.19
N ALA A 158 -3.04 -15.47 25.50
CA ALA A 158 -4.16 -16.39 25.58
C ALA A 158 -4.66 -16.81 24.18
N TYR A 159 -5.18 -18.03 24.07
CA TYR A 159 -5.90 -18.50 22.89
C TYR A 159 -7.33 -17.91 22.82
N PRO A 160 -7.86 -17.67 21.60
CA PRO A 160 -7.16 -17.71 20.33
C PRO A 160 -6.29 -16.49 20.11
N PHE A 161 -5.18 -16.62 19.37
CA PHE A 161 -4.35 -15.51 18.92
C PHE A 161 -4.02 -15.62 17.44
N ILE A 162 -3.46 -14.56 16.86
CA ILE A 162 -3.05 -14.50 15.46
C ILE A 162 -1.55 -14.76 15.36
N LEU A 163 -1.16 -15.64 14.45
CA LEU A 163 0.22 -15.88 14.08
C LEU A 163 0.43 -15.43 12.63
N LYS A 164 1.41 -14.56 12.39
CA LYS A 164 1.69 -14.00 11.06
C LYS A 164 3.17 -13.82 10.78
N GLN A 165 3.53 -13.82 9.47
CA GLN A 165 4.87 -13.47 9.02
C GLN A 165 5.03 -11.94 9.05
N PRO A 166 6.25 -11.41 9.29
CA PRO A 166 6.51 -9.96 9.29
C PRO A 166 6.20 -9.28 7.96
N ASP A 167 6.47 -9.95 6.86
CA ASP A 167 6.48 -9.37 5.50
C ASP A 167 5.26 -9.80 4.65
N GLY A 168 4.24 -10.42 5.28
CA GLY A 168 3.05 -10.92 4.56
C GLY A 168 2.11 -9.78 4.13
N ALA A 169 1.55 -9.88 2.92
CA ALA A 169 0.48 -9.01 2.42
C ALA A 169 -0.81 -9.80 2.17
N PHE A 170 -1.94 -9.10 2.00
CA PHE A 170 -3.26 -9.66 1.67
C PHE A 170 -3.73 -10.77 2.60
N SER A 171 -3.41 -10.70 3.89
CA SER A 171 -3.74 -11.74 4.87
C SER A 171 -3.18 -13.14 4.54
N LYS A 172 -2.32 -13.26 3.52
CA LYS A 172 -1.63 -14.52 3.21
C LYS A 172 -0.57 -14.82 4.28
N GLY A 173 -0.57 -16.04 4.80
CA GLY A 173 0.34 -16.40 5.91
C GLY A 173 -0.08 -15.86 7.27
N VAL A 174 -1.37 -15.58 7.47
CA VAL A 174 -1.97 -15.18 8.74
C VAL A 174 -2.88 -16.30 9.25
N PHE A 175 -2.59 -16.82 10.44
CA PHE A 175 -3.29 -17.95 11.03
C PHE A 175 -3.92 -17.56 12.37
N LYS A 176 -5.17 -17.97 12.60
CA LYS A 176 -5.81 -17.91 13.91
C LYS A 176 -5.56 -19.22 14.63
N ILE A 177 -4.84 -19.14 15.71
CA ILE A 177 -4.37 -20.29 16.51
C ILE A 177 -5.31 -20.46 17.70
N LYS A 178 -5.90 -21.64 17.86
CA LYS A 178 -6.90 -21.93 18.88
C LYS A 178 -6.36 -22.72 20.07
N ASP A 179 -5.27 -23.46 19.87
CA ASP A 179 -4.67 -24.32 20.89
C ASP A 179 -3.17 -24.56 20.63
N ASP A 180 -2.55 -25.32 21.55
CA ASP A 180 -1.12 -25.65 21.52
C ASP A 180 -0.74 -26.54 20.33
N GLU A 181 -1.63 -27.38 19.83
CA GLU A 181 -1.36 -28.29 18.72
C GLU A 181 -1.34 -27.52 17.40
N GLU A 182 -2.34 -26.70 17.13
CA GLU A 182 -2.37 -25.78 15.98
C GLU A 182 -1.13 -24.85 16.02
N PHE A 183 -0.74 -24.37 17.20
CA PHE A 183 0.43 -23.51 17.35
C PHE A 183 1.73 -24.19 16.92
N LYS A 184 1.98 -25.40 17.41
CA LYS A 184 3.18 -26.16 17.05
C LYS A 184 3.25 -26.47 15.56
N GLN A 185 2.11 -26.86 14.97
CA GLN A 185 2.02 -27.16 13.55
C GLN A 185 2.25 -25.92 12.69
N ALA A 186 1.62 -24.79 13.02
CA ALA A 186 1.79 -23.52 12.32
C ALA A 186 3.24 -23.03 12.42
N CYS A 187 3.85 -23.06 13.61
CA CYS A 187 5.26 -22.70 13.80
C CYS A 187 6.21 -23.57 12.96
N SER A 188 5.98 -24.89 12.94
CA SER A 188 6.80 -25.83 12.15
C SER A 188 6.81 -25.46 10.65
N THR A 189 5.66 -25.07 10.13
CA THR A 189 5.51 -24.67 8.71
C THR A 189 6.06 -23.27 8.43
N MET A 190 5.72 -22.30 9.28
CA MET A 190 6.04 -20.89 9.04
C MET A 190 7.54 -20.59 9.25
N PHE A 191 8.19 -21.25 10.21
CA PHE A 191 9.63 -21.13 10.42
C PHE A 191 10.50 -21.75 9.31
N GLN A 192 9.90 -22.42 8.34
CA GLN A 192 10.61 -22.84 7.11
C GLN A 192 10.78 -21.66 6.15
N LYS A 193 9.92 -20.62 6.27
CA LYS A 193 9.88 -19.49 5.35
C LYS A 193 10.35 -18.18 5.98
N SER A 194 10.33 -18.07 7.30
CA SER A 194 10.71 -16.84 8.02
C SER A 194 11.40 -17.20 9.33
N GLU A 195 12.46 -16.49 9.69
CA GLU A 195 13.17 -16.67 10.97
C GLU A 195 12.38 -16.11 12.16
N LEU A 196 11.58 -15.10 11.91
CA LEU A 196 10.75 -14.42 12.91
C LEU A 196 9.29 -14.54 12.54
N LEU A 197 8.44 -14.68 13.56
CA LEU A 197 6.99 -14.58 13.42
C LEU A 197 6.44 -13.58 14.45
N ILE A 198 5.25 -13.06 14.17
CA ILE A 198 4.51 -12.20 15.08
C ILE A 198 3.32 -12.99 15.61
N ALA A 199 3.27 -13.16 16.93
CA ALA A 199 2.09 -13.63 17.63
C ALA A 199 1.36 -12.43 18.22
N GLN A 200 0.11 -12.25 17.84
CA GLN A 200 -0.70 -11.06 18.15
C GLN A 200 -2.03 -11.47 18.77
N GLU A 201 -2.46 -10.73 19.78
CA GLU A 201 -3.78 -10.87 20.38
C GLU A 201 -4.88 -10.82 19.32
N PHE A 202 -5.83 -11.75 19.41
CA PHE A 202 -7.00 -11.76 18.56
C PHE A 202 -8.09 -10.84 19.11
N LEU A 203 -8.40 -9.77 18.40
CA LEU A 203 -9.48 -8.86 18.71
C LEU A 203 -10.70 -9.22 17.82
N PRO A 204 -11.76 -9.86 18.37
CA PRO A 204 -12.94 -10.19 17.59
C PRO A 204 -13.79 -8.96 17.31
N THR A 205 -14.02 -8.66 16.04
CA THR A 205 -14.89 -7.55 15.60
C THR A 205 -15.65 -7.96 14.34
N ALA A 206 -16.83 -7.39 14.12
CA ALA A 206 -17.64 -7.67 12.94
C ALA A 206 -17.04 -7.06 11.64
N PHE A 207 -16.24 -6.02 11.78
CA PHE A 207 -15.59 -5.31 10.67
C PHE A 207 -14.28 -4.68 11.15
N HIS A 208 -13.44 -4.28 10.19
CA HIS A 208 -12.33 -3.37 10.39
C HIS A 208 -12.74 -1.97 9.92
N TRP A 209 -12.32 -0.96 10.65
CA TRP A 209 -12.25 0.39 10.13
C TRP A 209 -11.03 0.52 9.23
N ARG A 210 -11.19 1.10 8.03
CA ARG A 210 -10.09 1.63 7.22
C ARG A 210 -10.23 3.12 7.06
N VAL A 211 -9.24 3.86 7.54
CA VAL A 211 -9.16 5.32 7.38
C VAL A 211 -8.07 5.62 6.36
N GLY A 212 -8.48 6.19 5.22
CA GLY A 212 -7.54 6.73 4.23
C GLY A 212 -7.03 8.09 4.68
N ILE A 213 -5.72 8.24 4.73
CA ILE A 213 -5.02 9.50 5.04
C ILE A 213 -4.16 9.89 3.86
N LEU A 214 -4.26 11.14 3.42
CA LEU A 214 -3.44 11.70 2.36
C LEU A 214 -2.81 13.00 2.81
N ASP A 215 -1.50 13.11 2.75
CA ASP A 215 -0.74 14.32 3.09
C ASP A 215 -1.16 14.90 4.47
N GLY A 216 -1.27 14.00 5.46
CA GLY A 216 -1.68 14.35 6.83
C GLY A 216 -3.15 14.76 6.99
N LYS A 217 -4.03 14.47 6.03
CA LYS A 217 -5.46 14.79 6.08
C LYS A 217 -6.33 13.57 5.84
N PRO A 218 -7.48 13.45 6.51
CA PRO A 218 -8.42 12.37 6.22
C PRO A 218 -8.95 12.45 4.78
N LEU A 219 -8.96 11.30 4.10
CA LEU A 219 -9.41 11.20 2.71
C LEU A 219 -10.73 10.43 2.61
N PHE A 220 -10.80 9.23 3.20
CA PHE A 220 -12.01 8.42 3.24
C PHE A 220 -12.07 7.59 4.52
N VAL A 221 -13.25 7.10 4.87
CA VAL A 221 -13.48 6.16 5.99
C VAL A 221 -14.42 5.08 5.51
N CYS A 222 -13.99 3.82 5.66
CA CYS A 222 -14.79 2.65 5.30
C CYS A 222 -14.77 1.60 6.41
N LYS A 223 -15.85 0.81 6.50
CA LYS A 223 -15.94 -0.42 7.27
C LYS A 223 -15.79 -1.60 6.33
N TYR A 224 -14.82 -2.42 6.56
CA TYR A 224 -14.61 -3.67 5.83
C TYR A 224 -15.11 -4.82 6.70
N PHE A 225 -16.25 -5.39 6.33
CA PHE A 225 -16.85 -6.48 7.07
C PHE A 225 -16.10 -7.78 6.86
N MET A 226 -16.15 -8.66 7.86
CA MET A 226 -15.59 -10.00 7.72
C MET A 226 -16.35 -10.78 6.67
N ALA A 227 -15.66 -11.65 5.92
CA ALA A 227 -16.30 -12.59 5.03
C ALA A 227 -17.28 -13.49 5.81
N SER A 228 -18.34 -13.97 5.15
CA SER A 228 -19.38 -14.78 5.82
C SER A 228 -18.75 -15.98 6.55
N GLU A 229 -19.08 -16.12 7.83
CA GLU A 229 -18.57 -17.19 8.71
C GLU A 229 -17.04 -17.25 8.82
N HIS A 230 -16.35 -16.15 8.50
CA HIS A 230 -14.89 -16.07 8.57
C HIS A 230 -14.44 -14.92 9.47
N TRP A 231 -13.21 -15.01 10.00
CA TRP A 231 -12.62 -14.02 10.90
C TRP A 231 -11.73 -13.00 10.17
N GLN A 232 -11.58 -13.14 8.85
CA GLN A 232 -10.87 -12.22 7.96
C GLN A 232 -11.84 -11.61 6.95
N ILE A 233 -11.44 -10.49 6.35
CA ILE A 233 -12.18 -9.80 5.29
C ILE A 233 -12.29 -10.68 4.04
N VAL A 234 -11.23 -11.44 3.72
CA VAL A 234 -11.17 -12.36 2.57
C VAL A 234 -11.02 -13.79 3.05
N ASN A 235 -11.88 -14.68 2.55
CA ASN A 235 -11.77 -16.12 2.79
C ASN A 235 -11.03 -16.78 1.61
N TRP A 236 -9.75 -17.08 1.78
CA TRP A 236 -8.90 -17.73 0.78
C TRP A 236 -9.10 -19.25 0.69
N SER A 237 -9.80 -19.88 1.64
CA SER A 237 -9.96 -21.33 1.72
C SER A 237 -11.21 -21.86 1.02
N SER A 238 -12.09 -21.00 0.50
CA SER A 238 -13.29 -21.44 -0.20
C SER A 238 -12.96 -21.76 -1.66
N GLU A 239 -13.27 -22.99 -2.10
CA GLU A 239 -13.24 -23.41 -3.52
C GLU A 239 -14.24 -22.64 -4.41
N LYS A 240 -15.17 -21.93 -3.80
CA LYS A 240 -16.11 -21.01 -4.47
C LYS A 240 -15.54 -19.60 -4.35
N GLN A 241 -15.28 -18.99 -5.50
CA GLN A 241 -14.92 -17.54 -5.68
C GLN A 241 -14.66 -16.80 -4.38
N GLN A 242 -13.48 -16.15 -4.26
CA GLN A 242 -13.10 -15.32 -3.12
C GLN A 242 -14.33 -14.64 -2.51
N GLN A 243 -14.73 -15.08 -1.33
CA GLN A 243 -15.82 -14.42 -0.61
C GLN A 243 -15.17 -13.25 0.14
N GLU A 244 -15.35 -12.07 -0.38
CA GLU A 244 -15.02 -10.84 0.31
C GLU A 244 -16.20 -10.37 1.14
N GLY A 245 -15.88 -9.76 2.28
CA GLY A 245 -16.89 -9.09 3.10
C GLY A 245 -17.39 -7.83 2.42
N ALA A 246 -18.58 -7.37 2.78
CA ALA A 246 -19.13 -6.11 2.30
C ALA A 246 -18.29 -4.92 2.75
N VAL A 247 -18.29 -3.83 1.96
CA VAL A 247 -17.66 -2.56 2.32
C VAL A 247 -18.71 -1.47 2.43
N GLU A 248 -18.72 -0.75 3.55
CA GLU A 248 -19.56 0.40 3.81
C GLU A 248 -18.70 1.63 4.07
N CYS A 249 -18.76 2.64 3.22
CA CYS A 249 -18.06 3.91 3.44
C CYS A 249 -18.96 4.91 4.14
N VAL A 250 -18.38 5.65 5.06
CA VAL A 250 -19.05 6.66 5.88
C VAL A 250 -18.43 8.03 5.69
N ALA A 251 -19.23 9.07 5.82
CA ALA A 251 -18.70 10.43 5.78
C ALA A 251 -17.90 10.72 7.07
N PHE A 252 -16.88 11.57 7.00
CA PHE A 252 -15.98 11.88 8.10
C PHE A 252 -16.70 12.30 9.38
N TYR A 253 -17.73 13.14 9.25
CA TYR A 253 -18.52 13.65 10.39
C TYR A 253 -19.40 12.58 11.05
N GLN A 254 -19.55 11.41 10.42
CA GLN A 254 -20.26 10.24 10.95
C GLN A 254 -19.30 9.23 11.61
N ALA A 255 -18.00 9.34 11.34
CA ALA A 255 -16.99 8.50 11.95
C ALA A 255 -16.63 9.01 13.35
N PRO A 256 -16.26 8.13 14.29
CA PRO A 256 -15.77 8.54 15.61
C PRO A 256 -14.55 9.48 15.48
N SER A 257 -14.54 10.59 16.20
CA SER A 257 -13.43 11.55 16.17
C SER A 257 -12.10 10.92 16.62
N GLU A 258 -12.14 10.02 17.60
CA GLU A 258 -10.97 9.30 18.11
C GLU A 258 -10.40 8.33 17.07
N LEU A 259 -11.25 7.72 16.22
CA LEU A 259 -10.79 6.92 15.09
C LEU A 259 -9.91 7.75 14.15
N ILE A 260 -10.39 8.94 13.78
CA ILE A 260 -9.68 9.84 12.85
C ILE A 260 -8.39 10.38 13.48
N SER A 261 -8.42 10.84 14.75
CA SER A 261 -7.22 11.33 15.42
C SER A 261 -6.16 10.25 15.58
N THR A 262 -6.55 9.01 15.94
CA THR A 262 -5.63 7.87 16.03
C THR A 262 -4.98 7.56 14.67
N ALA A 263 -5.74 7.60 13.58
CA ALA A 263 -5.21 7.38 12.25
C ALA A 263 -4.21 8.48 11.84
N LEU A 264 -4.51 9.74 12.13
CA LEU A 264 -3.62 10.86 11.86
C LEU A 264 -2.33 10.79 12.67
N GLU A 265 -2.41 10.49 13.97
CA GLU A 265 -1.25 10.32 14.83
C GLU A 265 -0.37 9.17 14.37
N ALA A 266 -0.97 8.03 13.98
CA ALA A 266 -0.26 6.87 13.49
C ALA A 266 0.48 7.16 12.17
N THR A 267 -0.19 7.80 11.21
CA THR A 267 0.41 8.10 9.90
C THR A 267 1.44 9.23 9.95
N ALA A 268 1.34 10.15 10.91
CA ALA A 268 2.37 11.17 11.14
C ALA A 268 3.75 10.58 11.48
N LEU A 269 3.80 9.34 12.02
CA LEU A 269 5.04 8.61 12.27
C LEU A 269 5.63 7.99 11.00
N ILE A 270 4.80 7.79 9.97
CA ILE A 270 5.22 7.21 8.70
C ILE A 270 5.75 8.29 7.78
N GLY A 271 4.91 9.26 7.41
CA GLY A 271 5.25 10.32 6.47
C GLY A 271 4.03 11.11 6.00
N GLN A 272 4.16 11.68 4.79
CA GLN A 272 3.11 12.50 4.16
C GLN A 272 2.69 11.94 2.79
N GLY A 273 2.51 10.62 2.75
CA GLY A 273 2.02 9.88 1.59
C GLY A 273 0.51 9.67 1.59
N LEU A 274 0.11 8.61 0.90
CA LEU A 274 -1.24 8.07 0.90
C LEU A 274 -1.25 6.79 1.72
N TYR A 275 -2.02 6.75 2.80
CA TYR A 275 -2.03 5.62 3.73
C TYR A 275 -3.43 5.11 3.99
N GLY A 276 -3.56 3.79 4.16
CA GLY A 276 -4.76 3.15 4.68
C GLY A 276 -4.50 2.57 6.06
N VAL A 277 -5.13 3.13 7.10
CA VAL A 277 -4.98 2.67 8.48
C VAL A 277 -6.09 1.70 8.81
N ASP A 278 -5.74 0.43 9.02
CA ASP A 278 -6.67 -0.61 9.44
C ASP A 278 -6.75 -0.65 10.97
N MET A 279 -7.95 -0.46 11.50
CA MET A 279 -8.17 -0.41 12.94
C MET A 279 -9.36 -1.28 13.37
N LYS A 280 -9.27 -1.77 14.59
CA LYS A 280 -10.38 -2.45 15.27
C LYS A 280 -10.86 -1.63 16.45
N GLU A 281 -12.17 -1.58 16.62
CA GLU A 281 -12.80 -0.93 17.76
C GLU A 281 -13.20 -2.00 18.79
N VAL A 282 -12.68 -1.89 20.00
CA VAL A 282 -12.98 -2.77 21.13
C VAL A 282 -13.18 -1.91 22.37
N ASP A 283 -14.32 -2.03 23.03
CA ASP A 283 -14.67 -1.27 24.23
C ASP A 283 -14.48 0.24 24.08
N GLY A 284 -14.83 0.77 22.89
CA GLY A 284 -14.71 2.19 22.55
C GLY A 284 -13.28 2.68 22.33
N LYS A 285 -12.30 1.76 22.24
CA LYS A 285 -10.90 2.08 21.93
C LYS A 285 -10.54 1.57 20.52
N PHE A 286 -9.69 2.34 19.83
CA PHE A 286 -9.23 2.03 18.48
C PHE A 286 -7.81 1.48 18.49
N TYR A 287 -7.68 0.24 18.03
CA TYR A 287 -6.40 -0.48 17.94
C TYR A 287 -5.92 -0.51 16.50
N VAL A 288 -4.76 0.07 16.23
CA VAL A 288 -4.14 0.01 14.90
C VAL A 288 -3.62 -1.41 14.66
N ILE A 289 -4.13 -2.05 13.60
CA ILE A 289 -3.75 -3.39 13.19
C ILE A 289 -2.61 -3.35 12.18
N GLU A 290 -2.73 -2.42 11.20
CA GLU A 290 -1.81 -2.26 10.08
C GLU A 290 -1.93 -0.86 9.50
N ILE A 291 -0.85 -0.37 8.90
CA ILE A 291 -0.85 0.82 8.03
C ILE A 291 -0.32 0.37 6.67
N ASN A 292 -1.14 0.57 5.64
CA ASN A 292 -0.80 0.25 4.27
C ASN A 292 -0.31 1.52 3.57
N ASP A 293 0.89 1.49 3.00
CA ASP A 293 1.47 2.58 2.22
C ASP A 293 0.81 2.74 0.84
N ASN A 294 0.20 1.67 0.33
CA ASN A 294 -0.49 1.66 -0.94
C ASN A 294 -1.90 1.06 -0.78
N PRO A 295 -2.83 1.80 -0.12
CA PRO A 295 -4.17 1.29 0.15
C PRO A 295 -4.98 1.14 -1.14
N ASN A 296 -5.92 0.20 -1.11
CA ASN A 296 -6.88 0.06 -2.19
C ASN A 296 -7.68 1.35 -2.39
N ILE A 297 -7.86 1.70 -3.65
CA ILE A 297 -8.80 2.72 -4.13
C ILE A 297 -9.47 2.16 -5.37
N ASP A 298 -10.66 1.61 -5.19
CA ASP A 298 -11.46 0.99 -6.24
C ASP A 298 -12.71 1.82 -6.52
N ALA A 299 -13.09 1.90 -7.79
CA ALA A 299 -14.24 2.69 -8.20
C ALA A 299 -15.56 2.07 -7.71
N GLY A 300 -16.33 2.83 -6.94
CA GLY A 300 -17.58 2.41 -6.32
C GLY A 300 -17.40 1.86 -4.92
N ILE A 301 -16.17 1.79 -4.40
CA ILE A 301 -15.84 1.36 -3.03
C ILE A 301 -15.35 2.58 -2.24
N GLU A 302 -14.07 2.89 -2.22
CA GLU A 302 -13.51 4.00 -1.41
C GLU A 302 -13.96 5.38 -1.90
N ASP A 303 -14.26 5.49 -3.19
CA ASP A 303 -14.78 6.73 -3.78
C ASP A 303 -16.29 6.96 -3.56
N LYS A 304 -17.00 6.03 -2.91
CA LYS A 304 -18.47 6.04 -2.82
C LYS A 304 -19.04 7.34 -2.27
N ILE A 305 -18.37 7.98 -1.33
CA ILE A 305 -18.78 9.25 -0.74
C ILE A 305 -18.27 10.44 -1.56
N MET A 306 -16.97 10.48 -1.83
CA MET A 306 -16.32 11.61 -2.51
C MET A 306 -16.45 11.57 -4.03
N LYS A 307 -16.75 10.41 -4.61
CA LYS A 307 -16.85 10.17 -6.06
C LYS A 307 -15.58 10.67 -6.78
N ASP A 308 -15.71 11.36 -7.89
CA ASP A 308 -14.58 11.86 -8.69
C ASP A 308 -13.70 12.85 -7.92
N LYS A 309 -14.22 13.50 -6.86
CA LYS A 309 -13.44 14.41 -6.02
C LYS A 309 -12.30 13.70 -5.28
N LEU A 310 -12.44 12.41 -4.93
CA LEU A 310 -11.37 11.65 -4.30
C LEU A 310 -10.11 11.64 -5.16
N TYR A 311 -10.27 11.35 -6.45
CA TYR A 311 -9.18 11.32 -7.42
C TYR A 311 -8.57 12.71 -7.63
N THR A 312 -9.42 13.73 -7.74
CA THR A 312 -8.97 15.12 -7.88
C THR A 312 -8.09 15.54 -6.69
N VAL A 313 -8.51 15.26 -5.46
CA VAL A 313 -7.73 15.61 -4.25
C VAL A 313 -6.38 14.92 -4.23
N ILE A 314 -6.30 13.66 -4.66
CA ILE A 314 -5.02 12.93 -4.73
C ILE A 314 -4.10 13.58 -5.77
N MET A 315 -4.60 13.89 -6.96
CA MET A 315 -3.82 14.54 -8.00
C MET A 315 -3.42 15.97 -7.65
N GLU A 316 -4.25 16.70 -6.88
CA GLU A 316 -3.91 18.02 -6.35
C GLU A 316 -2.70 17.98 -5.41
N VAL A 317 -2.54 16.90 -4.61
CA VAL A 317 -1.37 16.73 -3.75
C VAL A 317 -0.09 16.62 -4.58
N PHE A 318 -0.08 15.84 -5.67
CA PHE A 318 1.05 15.81 -6.59
C PHE A 318 1.38 17.19 -7.15
N LEU A 319 0.36 17.90 -7.64
CA LEU A 319 0.53 19.23 -8.21
C LEU A 319 1.12 20.22 -7.20
N ASN A 320 0.62 20.19 -5.95
CA ASN A 320 1.08 21.09 -4.90
C ASN A 320 2.52 20.78 -4.48
N LYS A 321 2.88 19.51 -4.35
CA LYS A 321 4.26 19.08 -4.03
C LYS A 321 5.24 19.49 -5.13
N ILE A 322 4.93 19.24 -6.42
CA ILE A 322 5.77 19.68 -7.55
C ILE A 322 5.97 21.20 -7.57
N LYS A 323 4.92 21.97 -7.20
CA LYS A 323 5.03 23.44 -7.16
C LYS A 323 5.82 23.94 -5.95
N ALA A 324 5.83 23.22 -4.84
CA ALA A 324 6.58 23.58 -3.65
C ALA A 324 8.09 23.32 -3.80
N ASP A 325 8.47 22.35 -4.65
CA ASP A 325 9.86 21.96 -4.90
C ASP A 325 10.53 22.82 -5.99
N LYS A 326 9.77 23.69 -6.68
CA LYS A 326 10.25 24.66 -7.70
C LYS A 326 10.31 26.07 -7.16
#